data_9277251d29e2e304e8f1e16ba9e1c366
#
_entry.id   9277251d29e2e304e8f1e16ba9e1c366
#
_cell.length_a   1.000
_cell.length_b   1.000
_cell.length_c   1.000
_cell.angle_alpha   90.00
_cell.angle_beta   90.00
_cell.angle_gamma   90.00
#
_symmetry.space_group_name_H-M   'P 1'
#
loop_
_entity.id
_entity.type
_entity.pdbx_description
1 polymer ?
#
loop_
_entity_poly.entity_id
_entity_poly.type
_entity_poly.pdbx_seq_one_letter_code
_entity_poly.pdbx_strand_id
1 'polypeptide(L)'
;MEVIDKKFVSLNNLMTRLRKKKSPPEGLLLLFPHCIQNSKCKQNIKHDLSECIRCGKCKVKDLVELSEEYGISIAVASGGRIALKRVMAKEVQGVVAIACEKELRTGLMAAMPKAIYAVPNQRPYGYCVDTDVYMDDVIKAIKFFVKSYEKDSNKPAVKKKVMAKKKPTTKKKTVAKKKPRSLP
;
A
#
# COMPACT_ATOMS: atom_id res chain seq x y z
N MET A 1 21.65 -15.25 -0.59
CA MET A 1 20.30 -15.09 -0.05
C MET A 1 19.33 -14.48 -1.08
N GLU A 2 19.69 -13.47 -1.82
CA GLU A 2 18.78 -12.83 -2.83
C GLU A 2 18.22 -13.80 -3.89
N VAL A 3 19.00 -14.78 -4.34
CA VAL A 3 18.52 -15.77 -5.33
C VAL A 3 17.37 -16.63 -4.77
N ILE A 4 17.45 -16.99 -3.49
CA ILE A 4 16.41 -17.77 -2.81
C ILE A 4 15.15 -16.95 -2.66
N ASP A 5 15.29 -15.67 -2.29
CA ASP A 5 14.15 -14.76 -2.12
C ASP A 5 13.44 -14.50 -3.47
N LYS A 6 14.20 -14.32 -4.56
CA LYS A 6 13.64 -14.19 -5.92
C LYS A 6 12.89 -15.45 -6.35
N LYS A 7 13.46 -16.63 -6.12
CA LYS A 7 12.77 -17.91 -6.44
C LYS A 7 11.49 -18.10 -5.62
N PHE A 8 11.50 -17.72 -4.33
CA PHE A 8 10.33 -17.80 -3.47
C PHE A 8 9.20 -16.85 -3.96
N VAL A 9 9.53 -15.60 -4.30
CA VAL A 9 8.58 -14.65 -4.88
C VAL A 9 7.99 -15.17 -6.18
N SER A 10 8.82 -15.72 -7.06
CA SER A 10 8.38 -16.29 -8.33
C SER A 10 7.43 -17.48 -8.14
N LEU A 11 7.76 -18.39 -7.21
CA LEU A 11 6.93 -19.53 -6.85
C LEU A 11 5.58 -19.09 -6.26
N ASN A 12 5.58 -18.10 -5.36
CA ASN A 12 4.34 -17.53 -4.82
C ASN A 12 3.46 -16.95 -5.94
N ASN A 13 4.03 -16.20 -6.87
CA ASN A 13 3.28 -15.63 -7.99
C ASN A 13 2.69 -16.71 -8.89
N LEU A 14 3.44 -17.79 -9.14
CA LEU A 14 2.93 -18.96 -9.86
C LEU A 14 1.75 -19.61 -9.12
N MET A 15 1.88 -19.85 -7.82
CA MET A 15 0.79 -20.39 -6.98
C MET A 15 -0.43 -19.48 -6.95
N THR A 16 -0.22 -18.16 -6.86
CA THR A 16 -1.31 -17.18 -6.90
C THR A 16 -2.04 -17.21 -8.25
N ARG A 17 -1.30 -17.37 -9.36
CA ARG A 17 -1.87 -17.53 -10.70
C ARG A 17 -2.67 -18.83 -10.84
N LEU A 18 -2.15 -19.94 -10.32
CA LEU A 18 -2.81 -21.26 -10.36
C LEU A 18 -4.11 -21.26 -9.55
N ARG A 19 -4.15 -20.58 -8.41
CA ARG A 19 -5.36 -20.42 -7.59
C ARG A 19 -6.46 -19.65 -8.30
N LYS A 20 -6.17 -18.90 -9.38
CA LYS A 20 -7.11 -18.10 -10.19
C LYS A 20 -8.05 -17.20 -9.35
N LYS A 21 -7.60 -16.84 -8.15
CA LYS A 21 -8.43 -16.03 -7.25
C LYS A 21 -8.56 -14.63 -7.83
N LYS A 22 -9.79 -14.22 -8.06
CA LYS A 22 -10.15 -12.91 -8.58
C LYS A 22 -10.58 -12.00 -7.43
N SER A 23 -10.45 -10.71 -7.62
CA SER A 23 -10.90 -9.71 -6.66
C SER A 23 -11.58 -8.57 -7.40
N PRO A 24 -12.75 -8.10 -6.91
CA PRO A 24 -13.31 -6.85 -7.40
C PRO A 24 -12.34 -5.70 -7.13
N PRO A 25 -12.39 -4.61 -7.90
CA PRO A 25 -11.50 -3.47 -7.69
C PRO A 25 -11.50 -2.95 -6.25
N GLU A 26 -12.67 -2.86 -5.61
CA GLU A 26 -12.83 -2.39 -4.23
C GLU A 26 -12.17 -3.31 -3.20
N GLY A 27 -12.04 -4.60 -3.53
CA GLY A 27 -11.38 -5.61 -2.68
C GLY A 27 -9.89 -5.79 -2.98
N LEU A 28 -9.33 -5.05 -3.94
CA LEU A 28 -7.91 -5.13 -4.30
C LEU A 28 -7.11 -4.03 -3.61
N LEU A 29 -6.04 -4.41 -2.92
CA LEU A 29 -5.12 -3.48 -2.26
C LEU A 29 -3.79 -3.43 -3.02
N LEU A 30 -3.39 -2.24 -3.46
CA LEU A 30 -2.03 -1.94 -3.92
C LEU A 30 -1.21 -1.46 -2.72
N LEU A 31 -0.24 -2.25 -2.29
CA LEU A 31 0.63 -1.96 -1.17
C LEU A 31 2.06 -1.70 -1.67
N PHE A 32 2.63 -0.54 -1.35
CA PHE A 32 3.97 -0.19 -1.78
C PHE A 32 4.83 0.35 -0.62
N PRO A 33 6.17 0.18 -0.65
CA PRO A 33 7.04 0.59 0.43
C PRO A 33 7.30 2.10 0.38
N HIS A 34 7.52 2.70 1.54
CA HIS A 34 7.83 4.13 1.64
C HIS A 34 9.09 4.55 0.86
N CYS A 35 10.06 3.63 0.68
CA CYS A 35 11.31 3.93 -0.02
C CYS A 35 11.16 4.22 -1.53
N ILE A 36 9.96 4.07 -2.11
CA ILE A 36 9.64 4.56 -3.47
C ILE A 36 9.50 6.09 -3.49
N GLN A 37 9.16 6.71 -2.35
CA GLN A 37 9.14 8.15 -2.24
C GLN A 37 10.58 8.69 -2.36
N ASN A 38 10.74 9.77 -3.16
CA ASN A 38 12.03 10.45 -3.28
C ASN A 38 12.48 10.97 -1.91
N SER A 39 13.73 10.71 -1.54
CA SER A 39 14.32 11.08 -0.24
C SER A 39 14.31 12.59 0.03
N LYS A 40 14.34 13.41 -1.02
CA LYS A 40 14.27 14.88 -0.94
C LYS A 40 12.83 15.40 -0.86
N CYS A 41 11.82 14.53 -0.88
CA CYS A 41 10.42 14.92 -0.79
C CYS A 41 10.06 15.32 0.64
N LYS A 42 9.48 16.50 0.83
CA LYS A 42 9.07 17.02 2.14
C LYS A 42 7.68 16.54 2.60
N GLN A 43 6.93 15.85 1.73
CA GLN A 43 5.58 15.37 2.03
C GLN A 43 5.61 14.11 2.88
N ASN A 44 4.72 14.00 3.85
CA ASN A 44 4.68 12.85 4.76
C ASN A 44 3.64 11.82 4.34
N ILE A 45 3.87 11.13 3.22
CA ILE A 45 2.93 10.11 2.70
C ILE A 45 2.80 8.85 3.57
N LYS A 46 3.62 8.68 4.60
CA LYS A 46 3.54 7.51 5.51
C LYS A 46 2.21 7.44 6.24
N HIS A 47 1.66 8.60 6.60
CA HIS A 47 0.42 8.72 7.35
C HIS A 47 -0.77 8.95 6.45
N ASP A 48 -0.61 9.85 5.47
CA ASP A 48 -1.66 10.19 4.54
C ASP A 48 -1.09 10.34 3.12
N LEU A 49 -1.52 9.45 2.23
CA LEU A 49 -1.09 9.45 0.83
C LEU A 49 -1.63 10.68 0.07
N SER A 50 -2.70 11.33 0.57
CA SER A 50 -3.26 12.54 -0.03
C SER A 50 -2.31 13.74 0.04
N GLU A 51 -1.30 13.70 0.93
CA GLU A 51 -0.24 14.71 0.97
C GLU A 51 0.68 14.68 -0.28
N CYS A 52 0.62 13.63 -1.09
CA CYS A 52 1.40 13.54 -2.32
C CYS A 52 0.93 14.58 -3.34
N ILE A 53 1.78 15.57 -3.63
CA ILE A 53 1.51 16.62 -4.63
C ILE A 53 1.67 16.17 -6.08
N ARG A 54 1.94 14.88 -6.32
CA ARG A 54 2.05 14.26 -7.66
C ARG A 54 3.05 14.96 -8.58
N CYS A 55 4.17 15.41 -8.03
CA CYS A 55 5.18 16.19 -8.76
C CYS A 55 5.97 15.41 -9.82
N GLY A 56 5.78 14.09 -9.93
CA GLY A 56 6.45 13.22 -10.91
C GLY A 56 7.93 12.90 -10.60
N LYS A 57 8.45 13.31 -9.44
CA LYS A 57 9.86 13.03 -9.06
C LYS A 57 10.11 11.61 -8.55
N CYS A 58 9.07 10.81 -8.36
CA CYS A 58 9.13 9.41 -7.97
C CYS A 58 7.87 8.67 -8.44
N LYS A 59 7.89 7.33 -8.43
CA LYS A 59 6.79 6.48 -8.89
C LYS A 59 5.52 6.54 -8.03
N VAL A 60 5.53 7.23 -6.91
CA VAL A 60 4.33 7.41 -6.08
C VAL A 60 3.19 8.06 -6.87
N LYS A 61 3.49 9.06 -7.72
CA LYS A 61 2.50 9.67 -8.61
C LYS A 61 1.83 8.61 -9.49
N ASP A 62 2.66 7.85 -10.22
CA ASP A 62 2.15 6.86 -11.20
C ASP A 62 1.32 5.76 -10.50
N LEU A 63 1.72 5.33 -9.29
CA LEU A 63 0.99 4.36 -8.49
C LEU A 63 -0.35 4.90 -8.00
N VAL A 64 -0.42 6.18 -7.61
CA VAL A 64 -1.68 6.83 -7.20
C VAL A 64 -2.63 6.95 -8.38
N GLU A 65 -2.16 7.45 -9.54
CA GLU A 65 -2.95 7.58 -10.76
C GLU A 65 -3.47 6.21 -11.22
N LEU A 66 -2.61 5.17 -11.19
CA LEU A 66 -2.99 3.81 -11.51
C LEU A 66 -4.08 3.28 -10.56
N SER A 67 -3.98 3.57 -9.26
CA SER A 67 -5.01 3.15 -8.30
C SER A 67 -6.35 3.82 -8.53
N GLU A 68 -6.35 5.07 -8.97
CA GLU A 68 -7.55 5.82 -9.33
C GLU A 68 -8.18 5.28 -10.63
N GLU A 69 -7.35 5.01 -11.64
CA GLU A 69 -7.78 4.44 -12.93
C GLU A 69 -8.51 3.10 -12.75
N TYR A 70 -7.95 2.21 -11.95
CA TYR A 70 -8.53 0.88 -11.70
C TYR A 70 -9.55 0.86 -10.55
N GLY A 71 -9.77 1.96 -9.83
CA GLY A 71 -10.68 2.02 -8.70
C GLY A 71 -10.28 1.15 -7.51
N ILE A 72 -8.99 0.86 -7.34
CA ILE A 72 -8.43 -0.01 -6.29
C ILE A 72 -7.97 0.79 -5.06
N SER A 73 -7.92 0.13 -3.91
CA SER A 73 -7.35 0.72 -2.70
C SER A 73 -5.82 0.76 -2.78
N ILE A 74 -5.22 1.86 -2.30
CA ILE A 74 -3.76 2.02 -2.26
C ILE A 74 -3.29 2.36 -0.85
N ALA A 75 -2.13 1.85 -0.44
CA ALA A 75 -1.56 2.14 0.87
C ALA A 75 -0.03 2.09 0.86
N VAL A 76 0.58 2.90 1.73
CA VAL A 76 2.02 2.88 2.00
C VAL A 76 2.32 1.89 3.13
N ALA A 77 3.29 1.02 2.90
CA ALA A 77 3.85 0.15 3.94
C ALA A 77 4.89 0.95 4.76
N SER A 78 4.48 1.41 5.92
CA SER A 78 5.35 2.12 6.88
C SER A 78 5.86 1.22 8.00
N GLY A 79 5.98 -0.10 7.72
CA GLY A 79 6.44 -1.12 8.63
C GLY A 79 5.64 -2.42 8.52
N GLY A 80 6.29 -3.57 8.76
CA GLY A 80 5.73 -4.89 8.52
C GLY A 80 4.41 -5.17 9.25
N ARG A 81 4.28 -4.77 10.54
CA ARG A 81 3.04 -4.97 11.32
C ARG A 81 1.87 -4.16 10.77
N ILE A 82 2.09 -2.91 10.36
CA ILE A 82 1.04 -2.05 9.81
C ILE A 82 0.62 -2.57 8.44
N ALA A 83 1.59 -2.95 7.61
CA ALA A 83 1.34 -3.58 6.31
C ALA A 83 0.51 -4.86 6.46
N LEU A 84 0.90 -5.76 7.37
CA LEU A 84 0.18 -7.02 7.62
C LEU A 84 -1.26 -6.76 8.09
N LYS A 85 -1.48 -5.82 9.00
CA LYS A 85 -2.83 -5.44 9.46
C LYS A 85 -3.72 -4.97 8.30
N ARG A 86 -3.18 -4.20 7.37
CA ARG A 86 -3.92 -3.75 6.17
C ARG A 86 -4.22 -4.92 5.22
N VAL A 87 -3.25 -5.79 4.98
CA VAL A 87 -3.40 -6.98 4.14
C VAL A 87 -4.45 -7.94 4.69
N MET A 88 -4.48 -8.12 6.01
CA MET A 88 -5.40 -9.04 6.69
C MET A 88 -6.80 -8.46 6.94
N ALA A 89 -7.05 -7.20 6.57
CA ALA A 89 -8.37 -6.59 6.69
C ALA A 89 -9.43 -7.40 5.91
N LYS A 90 -10.66 -7.45 6.45
CA LYS A 90 -11.74 -8.31 5.92
C LYS A 90 -12.17 -7.90 4.50
N GLU A 91 -12.14 -6.61 4.22
CA GLU A 91 -12.49 -6.01 2.93
C GLU A 91 -11.46 -6.32 1.83
N VAL A 92 -10.22 -6.67 2.21
CA VAL A 92 -9.15 -6.97 1.25
C VAL A 92 -9.24 -8.44 0.82
N GLN A 93 -9.50 -8.67 -0.46
CA GLN A 93 -9.62 -10.00 -1.07
C GLN A 93 -8.36 -10.40 -1.84
N GLY A 94 -7.68 -9.42 -2.44
CA GLY A 94 -6.42 -9.59 -3.16
C GLY A 94 -5.45 -8.47 -2.85
N VAL A 95 -4.15 -8.73 -3.01
CA VAL A 95 -3.10 -7.74 -2.76
C VAL A 95 -2.08 -7.76 -3.89
N VAL A 96 -1.75 -6.59 -4.40
CA VAL A 96 -0.54 -6.37 -5.19
C VAL A 96 0.48 -5.72 -4.25
N ALA A 97 1.52 -6.46 -3.88
CA ALA A 97 2.53 -6.02 -2.94
C ALA A 97 3.83 -5.69 -3.66
N ILE A 98 4.27 -4.44 -3.54
CA ILE A 98 5.56 -3.96 -4.03
C ILE A 98 6.50 -3.87 -2.83
N ALA A 99 7.65 -4.50 -2.88
CA ALA A 99 8.73 -4.36 -1.89
C ALA A 99 10.03 -5.02 -2.39
N CYS A 100 11.12 -4.93 -1.61
CA CYS A 100 12.30 -5.70 -1.91
C CYS A 100 12.06 -7.21 -1.65
N GLU A 101 12.84 -8.06 -2.29
CA GLU A 101 12.64 -9.53 -2.26
C GLU A 101 12.63 -10.09 -0.83
N LYS A 102 13.48 -9.55 0.06
CA LYS A 102 13.54 -9.93 1.46
C LYS A 102 12.24 -9.62 2.21
N GLU A 103 11.72 -8.40 2.04
CA GLU A 103 10.45 -7.99 2.68
C GLU A 103 9.26 -8.73 2.08
N LEU A 104 9.25 -8.94 0.75
CA LEU A 104 8.23 -9.75 0.07
C LEU A 104 8.18 -11.15 0.65
N ARG A 105 9.32 -11.84 0.78
CA ARG A 105 9.37 -13.18 1.36
C ARG A 105 8.77 -13.21 2.76
N THR A 106 9.22 -12.30 3.64
CA THR A 106 8.72 -12.23 5.03
C THR A 106 7.22 -11.91 5.08
N GLY A 107 6.79 -10.93 4.27
CA GLY A 107 5.38 -10.52 4.21
C GLY A 107 4.46 -11.61 3.64
N LEU A 108 4.90 -12.32 2.59
CA LEU A 108 4.16 -13.43 2.00
C LEU A 108 3.94 -14.56 3.00
N MET A 109 4.98 -14.95 3.75
CA MET A 109 4.87 -15.98 4.79
C MET A 109 3.90 -15.58 5.90
N ALA A 110 3.98 -14.31 6.36
CA ALA A 110 3.13 -13.80 7.43
C ALA A 110 1.66 -13.62 7.02
N ALA A 111 1.40 -13.37 5.75
CA ALA A 111 0.05 -13.07 5.24
C ALA A 111 -0.69 -14.27 4.64
N MET A 112 -0.12 -15.47 4.67
CA MET A 112 -0.83 -16.68 4.22
C MET A 112 -2.12 -16.89 5.03
N PRO A 113 -3.23 -17.29 4.38
CA PRO A 113 -3.41 -17.74 2.99
C PRO A 113 -3.92 -16.66 2.00
N LYS A 114 -3.72 -15.38 2.26
CA LYS A 114 -4.16 -14.29 1.36
C LYS A 114 -3.58 -14.46 -0.05
N ALA A 115 -4.35 -14.07 -1.06
CA ALA A 115 -3.88 -14.04 -2.44
C ALA A 115 -3.04 -12.76 -2.66
N ILE A 116 -1.73 -12.92 -2.77
CA ILE A 116 -0.80 -11.80 -2.94
C ILE A 116 0.00 -12.01 -4.22
N TYR A 117 -0.05 -11.02 -5.11
CA TYR A 117 0.86 -10.95 -6.25
C TYR A 117 2.01 -10.01 -5.88
N ALA A 118 3.20 -10.56 -5.81
CA ALA A 118 4.39 -9.85 -5.38
C ALA A 118 5.13 -9.23 -6.58
N VAL A 119 5.46 -7.94 -6.49
CA VAL A 119 6.22 -7.19 -7.49
C VAL A 119 7.50 -6.68 -6.84
N PRO A 120 8.67 -7.23 -7.19
CA PRO A 120 9.95 -6.74 -6.66
C PRO A 120 10.24 -5.31 -7.11
N ASN A 121 10.69 -4.46 -6.19
CA ASN A 121 11.15 -3.12 -6.51
C ASN A 121 12.60 -3.13 -7.02
N GLN A 122 12.96 -2.09 -7.78
CA GLN A 122 14.32 -1.82 -8.23
C GLN A 122 15.05 -0.99 -7.18
N ARG A 123 16.37 -1.20 -7.04
CA ARG A 123 17.21 -0.54 -6.02
C ARG A 123 18.43 0.12 -6.67
N PRO A 124 18.23 1.14 -7.54
CA PRO A 124 19.32 1.76 -8.28
C PRO A 124 20.36 2.44 -7.37
N TYR A 125 19.93 2.90 -6.18
CA TYR A 125 20.78 3.60 -5.21
C TYR A 125 21.04 2.79 -3.93
N GLY A 126 20.79 1.47 -3.95
CA GLY A 126 20.99 0.59 -2.82
C GLY A 126 19.71 0.30 -2.03
N TYR A 127 19.86 -0.19 -0.79
CA TYR A 127 18.74 -0.63 0.01
C TYR A 127 17.96 0.55 0.59
N CYS A 128 16.62 0.51 0.47
CA CYS A 128 15.68 1.43 1.12
C CYS A 128 15.84 2.92 0.79
N VAL A 129 16.48 3.26 -0.32
CA VAL A 129 16.68 4.66 -0.76
C VAL A 129 16.23 4.81 -2.20
N ASP A 130 15.31 5.75 -2.45
CA ASP A 130 14.85 6.14 -3.79
C ASP A 130 14.65 4.94 -4.72
N THR A 131 13.92 3.93 -4.23
CA THR A 131 13.68 2.71 -5.00
C THR A 131 12.67 2.97 -6.11
N ASP A 132 12.74 2.16 -7.16
CA ASP A 132 11.86 2.27 -8.32
C ASP A 132 11.05 0.98 -8.53
N VAL A 133 10.10 0.98 -9.43
CA VAL A 133 9.32 -0.20 -9.81
C VAL A 133 8.94 -0.16 -11.28
N TYR A 134 8.99 -1.29 -11.95
CA TYR A 134 8.47 -1.41 -13.31
C TYR A 134 6.95 -1.37 -13.30
N MET A 135 6.38 -0.28 -13.82
CA MET A 135 4.93 -0.06 -13.86
C MET A 135 4.20 -1.15 -14.64
N ASP A 136 4.81 -1.70 -15.69
CA ASP A 136 4.24 -2.80 -16.47
C ASP A 136 3.98 -4.05 -15.61
N ASP A 137 4.86 -4.35 -14.65
CA ASP A 137 4.68 -5.48 -13.77
C ASP A 137 3.58 -5.24 -12.73
N VAL A 138 3.43 -3.99 -12.27
CA VAL A 138 2.32 -3.57 -11.40
C VAL A 138 1.00 -3.68 -12.18
N ILE A 139 0.94 -3.18 -13.41
CA ILE A 139 -0.25 -3.25 -14.26
C ILE A 139 -0.63 -4.72 -14.55
N LYS A 140 0.35 -5.58 -14.87
CA LYS A 140 0.11 -7.03 -15.05
C LYS A 140 -0.49 -7.67 -13.80
N ALA A 141 0.03 -7.32 -12.62
CA ALA A 141 -0.46 -7.83 -11.34
C ALA A 141 -1.90 -7.37 -11.05
N ILE A 142 -2.23 -6.10 -11.28
CA ILE A 142 -3.59 -5.56 -11.13
C ILE A 142 -4.54 -6.24 -12.12
N LYS A 143 -4.18 -6.30 -13.40
CA LYS A 143 -4.98 -6.95 -14.45
C LYS A 143 -5.22 -8.43 -14.16
N PHE A 144 -4.28 -9.12 -13.51
CA PHE A 144 -4.47 -10.50 -13.10
C PHE A 144 -5.68 -10.66 -12.16
N PHE A 145 -5.88 -9.75 -11.21
CA PHE A 145 -7.01 -9.81 -10.29
C PHE A 145 -8.32 -9.29 -10.91
N VAL A 146 -8.27 -8.20 -11.66
CA VAL A 146 -9.45 -7.44 -12.12
C VAL A 146 -10.01 -7.95 -13.44
N LYS A 147 -9.18 -8.34 -14.41
CA LYS A 147 -9.55 -8.67 -15.81
C LYS A 147 -10.65 -9.73 -16.00
N SER A 148 -10.99 -10.50 -15.01
CA SER A 148 -12.09 -11.48 -15.09
C SER A 148 -13.34 -11.03 -14.32
N TYR A 149 -13.26 -9.94 -13.60
CA TYR A 149 -14.41 -9.37 -12.92
C TYR A 149 -15.30 -8.60 -13.92
N GLU A 150 -14.68 -7.98 -14.92
CA GLU A 150 -15.38 -7.23 -15.98
C GLU A 150 -16.25 -8.13 -16.88
N LYS A 151 -15.99 -9.44 -16.93
CA LYS A 151 -16.81 -10.38 -17.72
C LYS A 151 -18.16 -10.73 -17.08
N ASP A 152 -18.28 -10.55 -15.75
CA ASP A 152 -19.48 -10.97 -15.00
C ASP A 152 -20.32 -9.80 -14.46
N SER A 153 -19.91 -8.55 -14.63
CA SER A 153 -20.60 -7.42 -14.03
C SER A 153 -20.94 -6.32 -15.03
N ASN A 154 -22.11 -6.46 -15.67
CA ASN A 154 -22.85 -5.33 -16.22
C ASN A 154 -23.55 -4.58 -15.05
N LYS A 155 -22.78 -4.06 -14.08
CA LYS A 155 -23.28 -3.23 -12.98
C LYS A 155 -22.54 -1.89 -12.93
N PRO A 156 -23.28 -0.76 -12.84
CA PRO A 156 -22.69 0.57 -12.86
C PRO A 156 -21.85 0.84 -11.61
N ALA A 157 -20.72 1.53 -11.81
CA ALA A 157 -19.78 1.94 -10.79
C ALA A 157 -20.46 2.69 -9.64
N VAL A 158 -20.34 2.14 -8.43
CA VAL A 158 -20.77 2.81 -7.19
C VAL A 158 -19.76 3.89 -6.84
N LYS A 159 -20.24 5.12 -6.71
CA LYS A 159 -19.48 6.34 -6.39
C LYS A 159 -18.62 6.18 -5.13
N LYS A 160 -17.36 6.55 -5.24
CA LYS A 160 -16.32 6.60 -4.19
C LYS A 160 -16.86 7.26 -2.91
N LYS A 161 -16.91 6.53 -1.80
CA LYS A 161 -16.88 7.10 -0.46
C LYS A 161 -15.42 7.15 -0.03
N VAL A 162 -14.79 8.30 -0.20
CA VAL A 162 -13.52 8.63 0.47
C VAL A 162 -13.82 8.62 1.96
N MET A 163 -13.27 7.67 2.69
CA MET A 163 -13.35 7.65 4.15
C MET A 163 -12.47 8.76 4.71
N ALA A 164 -13.05 9.95 4.86
CA ALA A 164 -12.47 11.01 5.68
C ALA A 164 -12.47 10.54 7.13
N LYS A 165 -11.29 10.25 7.68
CA LYS A 165 -11.11 9.97 9.12
C LYS A 165 -11.45 11.24 9.89
N LYS A 166 -12.41 11.14 10.82
CA LYS A 166 -12.72 12.16 11.83
C LYS A 166 -11.44 12.59 12.55
N LYS A 167 -11.16 13.90 12.56
CA LYS A 167 -10.11 14.52 13.38
C LYS A 167 -10.38 14.20 14.86
N PRO A 168 -9.35 13.84 15.65
CA PRO A 168 -9.53 13.76 17.10
C PRO A 168 -9.73 15.17 17.66
N THR A 169 -10.84 15.37 18.36
CA THR A 169 -11.12 16.58 19.11
C THR A 169 -10.14 16.70 20.27
N THR A 170 -9.22 17.65 20.20
CA THR A 170 -8.35 18.06 21.30
C THR A 170 -9.21 18.74 22.37
N LYS A 171 -9.46 18.04 23.47
CA LYS A 171 -9.97 18.65 24.70
C LYS A 171 -8.91 19.61 25.26
N LYS A 172 -9.13 20.91 25.16
CA LYS A 172 -8.38 21.94 25.90
C LYS A 172 -8.56 21.69 27.40
N LYS A 173 -7.48 21.29 28.09
CA LYS A 173 -7.39 21.35 29.54
C LYS A 173 -7.18 22.80 29.92
N THR A 174 -8.19 23.42 30.54
CA THR A 174 -8.12 24.71 31.23
C THR A 174 -7.19 24.56 32.43
N VAL A 175 -6.05 25.21 32.38
CA VAL A 175 -5.13 25.33 33.54
C VAL A 175 -5.67 26.45 34.45
N ALA A 176 -6.16 26.05 35.62
CA ALA A 176 -6.56 26.99 36.68
C ALA A 176 -5.31 27.68 37.24
N LYS A 177 -5.26 29.01 37.15
CA LYS A 177 -4.25 29.86 37.78
C LYS A 177 -4.43 29.82 39.30
N LYS A 178 -3.47 29.24 40.03
CA LYS A 178 -3.34 29.41 41.49
C LYS A 178 -2.78 30.80 41.80
N LYS A 179 -3.52 31.55 42.62
CA LYS A 179 -3.09 32.81 43.25
C LYS A 179 -1.90 32.57 44.21
N PRO A 180 -0.90 33.45 44.27
CA PRO A 180 0.14 33.35 45.30
C PRO A 180 -0.43 33.78 46.66
N ARG A 181 -0.07 32.99 47.69
CA ARG A 181 -0.40 33.22 49.10
C ARG A 181 0.66 34.15 49.69
N SER A 182 0.24 35.31 50.17
CA SER A 182 1.08 36.21 51.00
C SER A 182 1.31 35.60 52.38
N LEU A 183 2.56 35.64 52.82
CA LEU A 183 3.00 35.29 54.18
C LEU A 183 3.25 36.61 54.97
N PRO A 184 3.02 36.58 56.25
CA PRO A 184 3.22 37.73 57.15
C PRO A 184 4.71 38.03 57.43
#